data_1d30edc2941f5784d9b3ba02e8d3f60e
#
_entry.id   1d30edc2941f5784d9b3ba02e8d3f60e
#
_cell.length_a   1.000
_cell.length_b   1.000
_cell.length_c   1.000
_cell.angle_alpha   90.00
_cell.angle_beta   90.00
_cell.angle_gamma   90.00
#
_symmetry.space_group_name_H-M   'P 1'
#
loop_
_entity.id
_entity.type
_entity.pdbx_description
1 polymer ?
#
loop_
_entity_poly.entity_id
_entity_poly.type
_entity_poly.pdbx_seq_one_letter_code
_entity_poly.pdbx_strand_id
1 'polypeptide(L)'
;MNFQSIVMIVAIVILIITLTMIGVSLSNLNSEVKYPPVIADCPDYWSIETQPPDENGNTDFICKNDKSLGHGDSITGCNEFDNSLSKFKGMGGLCEKRKWADKCNVTWDGVTNNSTAKDNCY
;
A
#
# COMPACT_ATOMS: atom_id res chain seq x y z
N MET A 1 35.04 -38.66 -21.75
CA MET A 1 34.12 -37.54 -21.82
C MET A 1 34.73 -36.41 -22.62
N ASN A 2 34.02 -35.90 -23.57
CA ASN A 2 34.48 -34.77 -24.36
C ASN A 2 34.42 -33.47 -23.52
N PHE A 3 35.35 -32.55 -23.77
CA PHE A 3 35.40 -31.26 -23.08
C PHE A 3 34.04 -30.53 -23.07
N GLN A 4 33.33 -30.58 -24.20
CA GLN A 4 31.98 -29.99 -24.31
C GLN A 4 30.97 -30.59 -23.32
N SER A 5 30.99 -31.90 -23.08
CA SER A 5 30.10 -32.57 -22.13
C SER A 5 30.41 -32.16 -20.70
N ILE A 6 31.67 -31.98 -20.35
CA ILE A 6 32.06 -31.53 -19.01
C ILE A 6 31.58 -30.10 -18.76
N VAL A 7 31.79 -29.20 -19.72
CA VAL A 7 31.33 -27.80 -19.63
C VAL A 7 29.80 -27.71 -19.49
N MET A 8 29.07 -28.52 -20.26
CA MET A 8 27.63 -28.57 -20.23
C MET A 8 27.12 -29.05 -18.86
N ILE A 9 27.70 -30.09 -18.31
CA ILE A 9 27.32 -30.62 -16.97
C ILE A 9 27.58 -29.56 -15.89
N VAL A 10 28.76 -28.93 -15.90
CA VAL A 10 29.10 -27.88 -14.94
C VAL A 10 28.16 -26.70 -15.03
N ALA A 11 27.81 -26.25 -16.23
CA ALA A 11 26.84 -25.15 -16.42
C ALA A 11 25.46 -25.49 -15.89
N ILE A 12 24.95 -26.69 -16.12
CA ILE A 12 23.65 -27.14 -15.58
C ILE A 12 23.65 -27.18 -14.06
N VAL A 13 24.72 -27.70 -13.46
CA VAL A 13 24.82 -27.75 -11.98
C VAL A 13 24.82 -26.35 -11.38
N ILE A 14 25.58 -25.41 -11.92
CA ILE A 14 25.62 -24.03 -11.47
C ILE A 14 24.24 -23.37 -11.63
N LEU A 15 23.55 -23.58 -12.74
CA LEU A 15 22.21 -23.07 -12.99
C LEU A 15 21.22 -23.55 -11.94
N ILE A 16 21.21 -24.84 -11.64
CA ILE A 16 20.31 -25.41 -10.62
C ILE A 16 20.59 -24.80 -9.24
N ILE A 17 21.85 -24.67 -8.84
CA ILE A 17 22.22 -24.09 -7.56
C ILE A 17 21.76 -22.63 -7.46
N THR A 18 21.99 -21.82 -8.50
CA THR A 18 21.58 -20.42 -8.52
C THR A 18 20.07 -20.24 -8.47
N LEU A 19 19.32 -21.04 -9.22
CA LEU A 19 17.84 -20.99 -9.20
C LEU A 19 17.28 -21.41 -7.84
N THR A 20 17.84 -22.42 -7.19
CA THR A 20 17.39 -22.83 -5.85
C THR A 20 17.66 -21.77 -4.80
N MET A 21 18.82 -21.12 -4.84
CA MET A 21 19.13 -20.00 -3.92
C MET A 21 18.17 -18.83 -4.10
N ILE A 22 17.89 -18.45 -5.33
CA ILE A 22 16.93 -17.37 -5.64
C ILE A 22 15.53 -17.76 -5.16
N GLY A 23 15.08 -18.98 -5.45
CA GLY A 23 13.76 -19.47 -5.03
C GLY A 23 13.57 -19.47 -3.52
N VAL A 24 14.56 -19.92 -2.76
CA VAL A 24 14.52 -19.88 -1.29
C VAL A 24 14.52 -18.44 -0.76
N SER A 25 15.32 -17.57 -1.33
CA SER A 25 15.37 -16.15 -0.93
C SER A 25 14.03 -15.46 -1.15
N LEU A 26 13.39 -15.67 -2.31
CA LEU A 26 12.07 -15.10 -2.60
C LEU A 26 10.97 -15.68 -1.70
N SER A 27 11.03 -16.97 -1.42
CA SER A 27 10.05 -17.61 -0.51
C SER A 27 10.13 -17.05 0.91
N ASN A 28 11.32 -16.81 1.42
CA ASN A 28 11.51 -16.22 2.74
C ASN A 28 11.06 -14.75 2.81
N LEU A 29 11.24 -13.98 1.73
CA LEU A 29 10.77 -12.59 1.66
C LEU A 29 9.24 -12.50 1.67
N ASN A 30 8.55 -13.41 1.01
CA ASN A 30 7.09 -13.40 0.94
C ASN A 30 6.39 -13.72 2.28
N SER A 31 7.07 -14.35 3.22
CA SER A 31 6.47 -14.72 4.50
C SER A 31 6.36 -13.56 5.50
N GLU A 32 7.15 -12.51 5.34
CA GLU A 32 7.21 -11.38 6.29
C GLU A 32 6.57 -10.09 5.77
N VAL A 33 6.42 -9.93 4.46
CA VAL A 33 5.89 -8.68 3.87
C VAL A 33 4.39 -8.80 3.67
N LYS A 34 3.65 -8.19 4.59
CA LYS A 34 2.20 -8.02 4.47
C LYS A 34 1.91 -7.02 3.35
N TYR A 35 1.32 -7.46 2.26
CA TYR A 35 0.96 -6.58 1.14
C TYR A 35 -0.41 -5.93 1.38
N PRO A 36 -0.57 -4.66 1.06
CA PRO A 36 0.46 -3.69 0.66
C PRO A 36 1.33 -3.26 1.86
N PRO A 37 2.66 -3.15 1.69
CA PRO A 37 3.59 -2.84 2.78
C PRO A 37 3.47 -1.38 3.25
N VAL A 38 2.98 -0.51 2.40
CA VAL A 38 2.83 0.92 2.67
C VAL A 38 1.44 1.37 2.25
N ILE A 39 0.78 2.12 3.12
CA ILE A 39 -0.49 2.80 2.81
C ILE A 39 -0.15 4.21 2.36
N ALA A 40 -0.65 4.62 1.20
CA ALA A 40 -0.50 5.99 0.74
C ALA A 40 -1.18 6.97 1.72
N ASP A 41 -0.58 8.12 1.93
CA ASP A 41 -1.09 9.12 2.87
C ASP A 41 -2.44 9.69 2.44
N CYS A 42 -2.63 9.87 1.14
CA CYS A 42 -3.85 10.39 0.53
C CYS A 42 -4.43 9.41 -0.51
N PRO A 43 -5.72 9.53 -0.84
CA PRO A 43 -6.32 8.85 -1.98
C PRO A 43 -5.56 9.13 -3.28
N ASP A 44 -5.67 8.23 -4.25
CA ASP A 44 -4.95 8.30 -5.51
C ASP A 44 -5.29 9.59 -6.28
N TYR A 45 -4.24 10.28 -6.75
CA TYR A 45 -4.33 11.54 -7.50
C TYR A 45 -4.83 12.76 -6.73
N TRP A 46 -4.97 12.67 -5.41
CA TRP A 46 -5.30 13.82 -4.55
C TRP A 46 -4.05 14.61 -4.17
N SER A 47 -4.19 15.90 -3.92
CA SER A 47 -3.10 16.74 -3.43
C SER A 47 -2.99 16.68 -1.91
N ILE A 48 -1.76 16.86 -1.39
CA ILE A 48 -1.48 16.86 0.04
C ILE A 48 -1.16 18.29 0.48
N GLU A 49 -1.90 18.79 1.46
CA GLU A 49 -1.55 20.01 2.20
C GLU A 49 -1.08 19.64 3.60
N THR A 50 0.19 19.87 3.88
CA THR A 50 0.76 19.67 5.22
C THR A 50 0.38 20.83 6.13
N GLN A 51 -0.10 20.50 7.33
CA GLN A 51 -0.34 21.49 8.37
C GLN A 51 0.96 21.76 9.16
N PRO A 52 1.10 22.96 9.76
CA PRO A 52 2.21 23.20 10.64
C PRO A 52 2.20 22.20 11.80
N PRO A 53 3.39 21.78 12.29
CA PRO A 53 3.49 20.82 13.38
C PRO A 53 2.76 21.33 14.63
N ASP A 54 2.09 20.42 15.33
CA ASP A 54 1.47 20.69 16.61
C ASP A 54 2.51 20.93 17.73
N GLU A 55 2.07 21.26 18.95
CA GLU A 55 2.95 21.47 20.10
C GLU A 55 3.82 20.24 20.44
N ASN A 56 3.46 19.05 19.94
CA ASN A 56 4.19 17.80 20.13
C ASN A 56 5.11 17.43 18.94
N GLY A 57 5.17 18.28 17.92
CA GLY A 57 5.99 18.06 16.74
C GLY A 57 5.36 17.10 15.72
N ASN A 58 4.08 16.73 15.87
CA ASN A 58 3.37 15.91 14.89
C ASN A 58 2.91 16.80 13.74
N THR A 59 3.18 16.38 12.51
CA THR A 59 2.67 17.00 11.30
C THR A 59 1.43 16.24 10.84
N ASP A 60 0.28 16.87 10.90
CA ASP A 60 -0.93 16.37 10.28
C ASP A 60 -1.04 16.90 8.84
N PHE A 61 -1.84 16.24 8.02
CA PHE A 61 -2.04 16.63 6.64
C PHE A 61 -3.51 16.50 6.24
N ILE A 62 -3.89 17.31 5.27
CA ILE A 62 -5.21 17.29 4.65
C ILE A 62 -5.02 16.92 3.18
N CYS A 63 -5.83 15.99 2.70
CA CYS A 63 -5.87 15.61 1.30
C CYS A 63 -7.01 16.34 0.61
N LYS A 64 -6.73 16.98 -0.55
CA LYS A 64 -7.72 17.73 -1.32
C LYS A 64 -7.99 17.09 -2.67
N ASN A 65 -9.25 17.05 -3.03
CA ASN A 65 -9.74 16.50 -4.29
C ASN A 65 -9.80 17.57 -5.39
N ASP A 66 -8.65 18.05 -5.83
CA ASP A 66 -8.57 19.10 -6.85
C ASP A 66 -9.12 18.69 -8.22
N LYS A 67 -9.32 17.39 -8.43
CA LYS A 67 -9.78 16.83 -9.72
C LYS A 67 -11.22 16.33 -9.68
N SER A 68 -11.96 16.59 -8.59
CA SER A 68 -13.36 16.15 -8.40
C SER A 68 -13.57 14.65 -8.68
N LEU A 69 -12.64 13.82 -8.18
CA LEU A 69 -12.68 12.36 -8.35
C LEU A 69 -13.73 11.71 -7.46
N GLY A 70 -14.29 10.61 -7.92
CA GLY A 70 -15.33 9.88 -7.19
C GLY A 70 -16.62 10.70 -7.05
N HIS A 71 -17.15 10.75 -5.84
CA HIS A 71 -18.35 11.54 -5.51
C HIS A 71 -18.04 12.95 -4.97
N GLY A 72 -16.87 13.49 -5.27
CA GLY A 72 -16.32 14.72 -4.68
C GLY A 72 -17.34 15.85 -4.47
N ASP A 73 -17.96 16.32 -5.54
CA ASP A 73 -18.91 17.45 -5.46
C ASP A 73 -20.35 17.01 -5.11
N SER A 74 -20.65 15.72 -5.21
CA SER A 74 -22.01 15.20 -5.04
C SER A 74 -22.35 14.82 -3.60
N ILE A 75 -21.34 14.53 -2.77
CA ILE A 75 -21.51 14.11 -1.37
C ILE A 75 -20.67 15.01 -0.47
N THR A 76 -21.32 15.62 0.50
CA THR A 76 -20.63 16.45 1.50
C THR A 76 -19.56 15.66 2.25
N GLY A 77 -18.34 16.19 2.28
CA GLY A 77 -17.19 15.59 2.95
C GLY A 77 -16.35 14.65 2.09
N CYS A 78 -16.60 14.62 0.76
CA CYS A 78 -15.81 13.84 -0.19
C CYS A 78 -14.81 14.68 -1.02
N ASN A 79 -14.73 15.99 -0.77
CA ASN A 79 -13.75 16.87 -1.41
C ASN A 79 -12.46 17.03 -0.62
N GLU A 80 -12.50 16.67 0.65
CA GLU A 80 -11.38 16.82 1.57
C GLU A 80 -11.32 15.63 2.52
N PHE A 81 -10.11 15.13 2.78
CA PHE A 81 -9.85 14.11 3.78
C PHE A 81 -8.89 14.65 4.83
N ASP A 82 -9.34 14.74 6.05
CA ASP A 82 -8.56 15.23 7.18
C ASP A 82 -7.99 14.06 8.00
N ASN A 83 -6.68 13.84 7.90
CA ASN A 83 -5.98 12.79 8.63
C ASN A 83 -5.76 13.12 10.12
N SER A 84 -6.01 14.35 10.56
CA SER A 84 -5.86 14.76 11.96
C SER A 84 -6.91 14.10 12.86
N LEU A 85 -8.05 13.74 12.30
CA LEU A 85 -9.16 13.14 13.03
C LEU A 85 -8.77 11.81 13.68
N SER A 86 -9.01 11.68 14.97
CA SER A 86 -8.63 10.51 15.78
C SER A 86 -9.20 9.19 15.28
N LYS A 87 -10.36 9.20 14.61
CA LYS A 87 -11.00 8.02 14.03
C LYS A 87 -10.19 7.36 12.92
N PHE A 88 -9.31 8.11 12.26
CA PHE A 88 -8.43 7.60 11.18
C PHE A 88 -7.05 7.17 11.68
N LYS A 89 -6.78 7.34 12.98
CA LYS A 89 -5.52 6.97 13.62
C LYS A 89 -5.65 5.62 14.35
N GLY A 90 -4.52 4.96 14.59
CA GLY A 90 -4.48 3.72 15.34
C GLY A 90 -4.99 2.47 14.59
N MET A 91 -5.25 1.41 15.34
CA MET A 91 -5.57 0.09 14.77
C MET A 91 -6.89 0.04 13.99
N GLY A 92 -7.88 0.85 14.37
CA GLY A 92 -9.17 0.98 13.66
C GLY A 92 -9.14 1.95 12.47
N GLY A 93 -8.09 2.73 12.34
CA GLY A 93 -8.00 3.82 11.35
C GLY A 93 -8.09 3.34 9.91
N LEU A 94 -7.51 2.18 9.60
CA LEU A 94 -7.58 1.59 8.27
C LEU A 94 -9.02 1.28 7.85
N CYS A 95 -9.82 0.72 8.75
CA CYS A 95 -11.23 0.42 8.50
C CYS A 95 -12.06 1.68 8.30
N GLU A 96 -11.83 2.71 9.09
CA GLU A 96 -12.53 3.99 8.94
C GLU A 96 -12.12 4.71 7.63
N LYS A 97 -10.85 4.65 7.24
CA LYS A 97 -10.37 5.11 5.92
C LYS A 97 -11.06 4.36 4.79
N ARG A 98 -11.17 3.03 4.91
CA ARG A 98 -11.85 2.18 3.93
C ARG A 98 -13.32 2.57 3.77
N LYS A 99 -14.07 2.67 4.84
CA LYS A 99 -15.49 3.07 4.84
C LYS A 99 -15.69 4.45 4.22
N TRP A 100 -14.79 5.39 4.56
CA TRP A 100 -14.82 6.73 3.97
C TRP A 100 -14.56 6.70 2.46
N ALA A 101 -13.54 5.95 2.02
CA ALA A 101 -13.19 5.81 0.60
C ALA A 101 -14.32 5.16 -0.21
N ASP A 102 -14.95 4.13 0.32
CA ASP A 102 -16.09 3.46 -0.32
C ASP A 102 -17.31 4.39 -0.40
N LYS A 103 -17.59 5.17 0.64
CA LYS A 103 -18.65 6.19 0.64
C LYS A 103 -18.42 7.26 -0.42
N CYS A 104 -17.19 7.70 -0.60
CA CYS A 104 -16.81 8.74 -1.55
C CYS A 104 -16.48 8.20 -2.95
N ASN A 105 -16.49 6.87 -3.13
CA ASN A 105 -16.14 6.19 -4.38
C ASN A 105 -14.77 6.62 -4.92
N VAL A 106 -13.79 6.68 -4.04
CA VAL A 106 -12.40 7.02 -4.38
C VAL A 106 -11.51 5.79 -4.28
N THR A 107 -10.50 5.71 -5.16
CA THR A 107 -9.45 4.70 -5.08
C THR A 107 -8.34 5.19 -4.16
N TRP A 108 -7.84 4.30 -3.31
CA TRP A 108 -6.78 4.62 -2.36
C TRP A 108 -5.84 3.43 -2.23
N ASP A 109 -4.62 3.57 -2.71
CA ASP A 109 -3.62 2.51 -2.64
C ASP A 109 -3.29 2.15 -1.18
N GLY A 110 -3.34 0.87 -0.88
CA GLY A 110 -3.16 0.35 0.49
C GLY A 110 -4.43 0.35 1.34
N VAL A 111 -5.50 0.99 0.93
CA VAL A 111 -6.79 1.05 1.62
C VAL A 111 -7.86 0.29 0.84
N THR A 112 -8.20 0.74 -0.36
CA THR A 112 -9.27 0.13 -1.16
C THR A 112 -8.87 -1.20 -1.80
N ASN A 113 -7.60 -1.40 -2.08
CA ASN A 113 -7.04 -2.66 -2.60
C ASN A 113 -6.51 -3.60 -1.49
N ASN A 114 -6.70 -3.26 -0.22
CA ASN A 114 -6.27 -4.10 0.90
C ASN A 114 -7.31 -5.17 1.20
N SER A 115 -6.98 -6.44 0.95
CA SER A 115 -7.87 -7.58 1.20
C SER A 115 -8.23 -7.73 2.68
N THR A 116 -7.27 -7.51 3.58
CA THR A 116 -7.51 -7.58 5.03
C THR A 116 -8.52 -6.54 5.50
N ALA A 117 -8.47 -5.32 4.97
CA ALA A 117 -9.45 -4.29 5.26
C ALA A 117 -10.83 -4.63 4.69
N LYS A 118 -10.89 -5.26 3.52
CA LYS A 118 -12.14 -5.71 2.92
C LYS A 118 -12.84 -6.75 3.78
N ASP A 119 -12.11 -7.72 4.31
CA ASP A 119 -12.69 -8.86 5.03
C ASP A 119 -13.02 -8.55 6.49
N ASN A 120 -12.31 -7.61 7.14
CA ASN A 120 -12.42 -7.34 8.57
C ASN A 120 -13.12 -6.03 8.95
N CYS A 121 -13.48 -5.19 7.98
CA CYS A 121 -14.07 -3.87 8.26
C CYS A 121 -15.60 -3.80 8.10
N TYR A 122 -16.24 -4.89 7.66
CA TYR A 122 -17.69 -4.97 7.43
C TYR A 122 -18.30 -6.16 8.15
#